data_6de397e5dc7f34b8e96bcb334216e081
#
_entry.id   6de397e5dc7f34b8e96bcb334216e081
#
_cell.length_a   1.000
_cell.length_b   1.000
_cell.length_c   1.000
_cell.angle_alpha   90.00
_cell.angle_beta   90.00
_cell.angle_gamma   90.00
#
_symmetry.space_group_name_H-M   'P 1'
#
loop_
_entity.id
_entity.type
_entity.pdbx_description
1 polymer ?
#
loop_
_entity_poly.entity_id
_entity_poly.type
_entity_poly.pdbx_seq_one_letter_code
_entity_poly.pdbx_strand_id
1 'polypeptide(L)'
;MVIYPIDIYTRNGYSSAMNIKTPKISEILLEEFMKPYGISAYRLAQDIHVPVSRIQDILHDRRKITADTSLRLAKYFGVSEKYFLDIQNDLDLRELKLSKDADIESIKPFQAIVS
;
A
#
# COMPACT_ATOMS: atom_id res chain seq x y z
N MET A 1 -2.74 2.24 -18.64
CA MET A 1 -3.08 2.69 -17.34
C MET A 1 -3.24 1.52 -16.37
N VAL A 2 -2.68 1.65 -15.24
CA VAL A 2 -2.73 0.56 -14.28
C VAL A 2 -3.93 0.74 -13.38
N ILE A 3 -4.71 -0.32 -13.27
CA ILE A 3 -5.79 -0.35 -12.32
C ILE A 3 -5.26 -1.18 -11.18
N TYR A 4 -5.05 -0.59 -10.06
CA TYR A 4 -4.50 -1.36 -8.98
C TYR A 4 -5.62 -2.06 -8.21
N PRO A 5 -5.28 -3.16 -7.61
CA PRO A 5 -6.28 -4.06 -7.01
C PRO A 5 -7.19 -3.41 -5.98
N ILE A 6 -6.74 -2.35 -5.35
CA ILE A 6 -7.57 -1.73 -4.35
C ILE A 6 -8.86 -1.19 -4.93
N ASP A 7 -8.85 -0.81 -6.19
CA ASP A 7 -10.08 -0.35 -6.82
C ASP A 7 -11.10 -1.46 -6.87
N ILE A 8 -10.65 -2.67 -7.10
CA ILE A 8 -11.52 -3.82 -7.13
C ILE A 8 -12.10 -4.06 -5.75
N TYR A 9 -11.26 -4.00 -4.74
CA TYR A 9 -11.70 -4.25 -3.38
C TYR A 9 -12.65 -3.17 -2.88
N THR A 10 -12.42 -1.93 -3.22
CA THR A 10 -13.28 -0.86 -2.76
C THR A 10 -14.56 -0.77 -3.57
N ARG A 11 -14.46 -0.97 -4.85
CA ARG A 11 -15.59 -0.86 -5.73
C ARG A 11 -16.59 -1.96 -5.50
N ASN A 12 -16.05 -3.13 -5.32
CA ASN A 12 -16.89 -4.25 -5.02
C ASN A 12 -17.13 -4.32 -3.56
N GLY A 13 -16.75 -3.34 -2.86
CA GLY A 13 -16.69 -3.28 -1.46
C GLY A 13 -17.81 -3.87 -0.81
N TYR A 14 -18.33 -4.57 -1.42
CA TYR A 14 -19.40 -5.18 -1.03
C TYR A 14 -19.06 -6.29 -0.16
N SER A 15 -19.89 -6.96 -0.05
CA SER A 15 -19.91 -8.04 0.81
C SER A 15 -18.72 -8.83 0.87
N SER A 16 -18.18 -8.97 -0.21
CA SER A 16 -17.02 -9.82 -0.23
C SER A 16 -15.97 -9.30 0.71
N ALA A 17 -16.00 -8.05 0.99
CA ALA A 17 -15.03 -7.50 1.89
C ALA A 17 -15.08 -8.16 3.24
N MET A 18 -16.14 -8.79 3.57
CA MET A 18 -16.26 -9.47 4.85
C MET A 18 -15.38 -10.70 4.91
N ASN A 19 -15.17 -11.33 3.78
CA ASN A 19 -14.39 -12.56 3.74
C ASN A 19 -13.05 -12.41 3.08
N ILE A 20 -12.81 -11.26 2.46
CA ILE A 20 -11.58 -11.03 1.76
C ILE A 20 -10.62 -10.29 2.66
N LYS A 21 -9.48 -10.89 2.85
CA LYS A 21 -8.43 -10.29 3.63
C LYS A 21 -7.91 -9.05 2.93
N THR A 22 -7.65 -8.00 3.69
CA THR A 22 -7.05 -6.79 3.12
C THR A 22 -5.65 -7.14 2.60
N PRO A 23 -5.35 -6.84 1.36
CA PRO A 23 -4.01 -7.13 0.85
C PRO A 23 -2.99 -6.19 1.49
N LYS A 24 -1.73 -6.57 1.39
CA LYS A 24 -0.63 -5.74 1.86
C LYS A 24 0.04 -5.10 0.68
N ILE A 25 0.71 -3.97 0.93
CA ILE A 25 1.40 -3.29 -0.15
C ILE A 25 2.47 -4.18 -0.77
N SER A 26 3.05 -5.08 0.03
CA SER A 26 4.02 -6.03 -0.48
C SER A 26 3.43 -6.95 -1.53
N GLU A 27 2.20 -7.39 -1.31
CA GLU A 27 1.51 -8.25 -2.26
C GLU A 27 1.21 -7.51 -3.56
N ILE A 28 0.80 -6.26 -3.44
CA ILE A 28 0.49 -5.45 -4.61
C ILE A 28 1.76 -5.22 -5.43
N LEU A 29 2.85 -4.86 -4.78
CA LEU A 29 4.11 -4.65 -5.47
C LEU A 29 4.55 -5.92 -6.20
N LEU A 30 4.51 -7.04 -5.50
CA LEU A 30 4.96 -8.31 -6.07
C LEU A 30 4.06 -8.80 -7.17
N GLU A 31 2.76 -8.89 -6.90
CA GLU A 31 1.83 -9.53 -7.81
C GLU A 31 1.41 -8.67 -9.00
N GLU A 32 1.34 -7.36 -8.80
CA GLU A 32 0.84 -6.49 -9.84
C GLU A 32 1.94 -5.79 -10.64
N PHE A 33 3.12 -5.66 -10.07
CA PHE A 33 4.19 -4.91 -10.71
C PHE A 33 5.43 -5.70 -11.02
N MET A 34 5.78 -6.66 -10.18
CA MET A 34 7.01 -7.41 -10.40
C MET A 34 6.80 -8.67 -11.20
N LYS A 35 5.91 -9.54 -10.72
CA LYS A 35 5.67 -10.81 -11.40
C LYS A 35 5.21 -10.68 -12.85
N PRO A 36 4.26 -9.79 -13.16
CA PRO A 36 3.79 -9.70 -14.54
C PRO A 36 4.89 -9.34 -15.54
N TYR A 37 5.91 -8.63 -15.07
CA TYR A 37 7.00 -8.22 -15.94
C TYR A 37 8.28 -9.02 -15.71
N GLY A 38 8.21 -10.05 -14.88
CA GLY A 38 9.38 -10.87 -14.62
C GLY A 38 10.51 -10.14 -13.93
N ILE A 39 10.19 -9.15 -13.09
CA ILE A 39 11.21 -8.35 -12.42
C ILE A 39 11.50 -8.93 -11.06
N SER A 40 12.76 -9.29 -10.82
CA SER A 40 13.19 -9.80 -9.52
C SER A 40 13.45 -8.65 -8.56
N ALA A 41 13.52 -8.98 -7.27
CA ALA A 41 13.84 -7.98 -6.27
C ALA A 41 15.22 -7.36 -6.53
N TYR A 42 16.16 -8.18 -6.94
CA TYR A 42 17.51 -7.72 -7.23
C TYR A 42 17.48 -6.72 -8.40
N ARG A 43 16.79 -7.09 -9.46
CA ARG A 43 16.69 -6.23 -10.64
C ARG A 43 16.00 -4.92 -10.31
N LEU A 44 14.89 -4.99 -9.57
CA LEU A 44 14.17 -3.78 -9.19
C LEU A 44 15.06 -2.86 -8.37
N ALA A 45 15.74 -3.41 -7.37
CA ALA A 45 16.62 -2.61 -6.52
C ALA A 45 17.70 -1.93 -7.35
N GLN A 46 18.28 -2.67 -8.27
CA GLN A 46 19.33 -2.15 -9.12
C GLN A 46 18.82 -1.01 -9.99
N ASP A 47 17.66 -1.22 -10.60
CA ASP A 47 17.10 -0.26 -11.54
C ASP A 47 16.62 1.03 -10.87
N ILE A 48 16.21 0.97 -9.61
CA ILE A 48 15.77 2.17 -8.89
C ILE A 48 16.84 2.70 -7.93
N HIS A 49 18.03 2.11 -7.97
CA HIS A 49 19.20 2.59 -7.23
C HIS A 49 19.04 2.53 -5.72
N VAL A 50 18.59 1.41 -5.21
CA VAL A 50 18.52 1.18 -3.76
C VAL A 50 19.13 -0.17 -3.45
N PRO A 51 19.52 -0.40 -2.19
CA PRO A 51 20.02 -1.72 -1.82
C PRO A 51 18.92 -2.77 -1.97
N VAL A 52 19.31 -3.97 -2.36
CA VAL A 52 18.33 -5.04 -2.53
C VAL A 52 17.60 -5.34 -1.21
N SER A 53 18.27 -5.12 -0.08
CA SER A 53 17.65 -5.35 1.21
C SER A 53 16.43 -4.46 1.42
N ARG A 54 16.44 -3.24 0.85
CA ARG A 54 15.28 -2.37 0.97
C ARG A 54 14.06 -3.02 0.31
N ILE A 55 14.25 -3.55 -0.89
CA ILE A 55 13.14 -4.20 -1.61
C ILE A 55 12.72 -5.46 -0.88
N GLN A 56 13.67 -6.28 -0.46
CA GLN A 56 13.35 -7.50 0.25
C GLN A 56 12.62 -7.23 1.55
N ASP A 57 13.00 -6.19 2.28
CA ASP A 57 12.32 -5.83 3.51
C ASP A 57 10.88 -5.39 3.25
N ILE A 58 10.65 -4.68 2.15
CA ILE A 58 9.30 -4.28 1.79
C ILE A 58 8.48 -5.51 1.41
N LEU A 59 9.05 -6.41 0.62
CA LEU A 59 8.35 -7.61 0.20
C LEU A 59 8.02 -8.56 1.36
N HIS A 60 8.79 -8.50 2.43
CA HIS A 60 8.56 -9.34 3.60
C HIS A 60 7.88 -8.57 4.74
N ASP A 61 7.33 -7.41 4.44
CA ASP A 61 6.56 -6.61 5.41
C ASP A 61 7.38 -6.12 6.60
N ARG A 62 8.69 -6.04 6.44
CA ARG A 62 9.56 -5.53 7.49
C ARG A 62 9.81 -4.04 7.36
N ARG A 63 9.37 -3.44 6.27
CA ARG A 63 9.62 -2.03 6.01
C ARG A 63 8.47 -1.46 5.20
N LYS A 64 8.04 -0.27 5.56
CA LYS A 64 7.03 0.44 4.81
C LYS A 64 7.65 1.15 3.61
N ILE A 65 6.83 1.47 2.63
CA ILE A 65 7.27 2.29 1.52
C ILE A 65 7.28 3.74 1.99
N THR A 66 8.43 4.38 1.87
CA THR A 66 8.59 5.77 2.24
C THR A 66 8.43 6.65 1.00
N ALA A 67 8.44 7.97 1.21
CA ALA A 67 8.34 8.90 0.08
C ALA A 67 9.45 8.66 -0.93
N ASP A 68 10.67 8.44 -0.45
CA ASP A 68 11.81 8.18 -1.34
C ASP A 68 11.57 6.95 -2.21
N THR A 69 11.14 5.85 -1.59
CA THR A 69 10.91 4.62 -2.33
C THR A 69 9.71 4.75 -3.27
N SER A 70 8.66 5.45 -2.83
CA SER A 70 7.50 5.66 -3.67
C SER A 70 7.85 6.43 -4.94
N LEU A 71 8.66 7.47 -4.80
CA LEU A 71 9.07 8.26 -5.95
C LEU A 71 9.89 7.43 -6.93
N ARG A 72 10.80 6.62 -6.43
CA ARG A 72 11.65 5.78 -7.26
C ARG A 72 10.84 4.71 -7.99
N LEU A 73 9.93 4.05 -7.28
CA LEU A 73 9.06 3.05 -7.87
C LEU A 73 8.13 3.66 -8.91
N ALA A 74 7.57 4.83 -8.60
CA ALA A 74 6.66 5.50 -9.50
C ALA A 74 7.36 5.87 -10.80
N LYS A 75 8.57 6.37 -10.69
CA LYS A 75 9.34 6.73 -11.87
C LYS A 75 9.64 5.50 -12.73
N TYR A 76 9.97 4.40 -12.08
CA TYR A 76 10.31 3.17 -12.78
C TYR A 76 9.09 2.57 -13.47
N PHE A 77 7.99 2.49 -12.78
CA PHE A 77 6.77 1.88 -13.31
C PHE A 77 5.86 2.84 -14.06
N GLY A 78 6.17 4.12 -14.08
CA GLY A 78 5.40 5.09 -14.85
C GLY A 78 4.06 5.43 -14.24
N VAL A 79 3.98 5.47 -12.92
CA VAL A 79 2.75 5.85 -12.23
C VAL A 79 2.99 7.14 -11.46
N SER A 80 1.96 7.68 -10.81
CA SER A 80 2.12 8.95 -10.08
C SER A 80 3.03 8.78 -8.89
N GLU A 81 3.69 9.85 -8.47
CA GLU A 81 4.66 9.78 -7.38
C GLU A 81 4.05 9.34 -6.07
N LYS A 82 2.75 9.57 -5.87
CA LYS A 82 2.09 9.16 -4.65
C LYS A 82 1.42 7.80 -4.74
N TYR A 83 1.49 7.18 -5.89
CA TYR A 83 0.74 5.97 -6.16
C TYR A 83 0.89 4.90 -5.07
N PHE A 84 2.13 4.53 -4.79
CA PHE A 84 2.37 3.49 -3.79
C PHE A 84 2.09 3.94 -2.37
N LEU A 85 2.34 5.22 -2.06
CA LEU A 85 2.03 5.76 -0.75
C LEU A 85 0.53 5.78 -0.51
N ASP A 86 -0.24 6.21 -1.51
CA ASP A 86 -1.68 6.29 -1.38
C ASP A 86 -2.30 4.91 -1.16
N ILE A 87 -1.85 3.94 -1.93
CA ILE A 87 -2.35 2.57 -1.75
C ILE A 87 -1.98 2.06 -0.37
N GLN A 88 -0.73 2.23 0.03
CA GLN A 88 -0.27 1.76 1.32
C GLN A 88 -1.09 2.38 2.45
N ASN A 89 -1.32 3.68 2.38
CA ASN A 89 -2.09 4.38 3.40
C ASN A 89 -3.54 3.92 3.42
N ASP A 90 -4.13 3.73 2.25
CA ASP A 90 -5.51 3.26 2.18
C ASP A 90 -5.65 1.88 2.79
N LEU A 91 -4.71 1.00 2.50
CA LEU A 91 -4.74 -0.35 3.05
C LEU A 91 -4.54 -0.34 4.55
N ASP A 92 -3.62 0.49 5.04
CA ASP A 92 -3.37 0.59 6.47
C ASP A 92 -4.60 1.12 7.20
N LEU A 93 -5.24 2.15 6.66
CA LEU A 93 -6.45 2.70 7.25
C LEU A 93 -7.58 1.68 7.27
N ARG A 94 -7.71 0.95 6.18
CA ARG A 94 -8.75 -0.07 6.10
C ARG A 94 -8.55 -1.14 7.16
N GLU A 95 -7.32 -1.58 7.33
CA GLU A 95 -7.01 -2.60 8.31
C GLU A 95 -7.31 -2.13 9.73
N LEU A 96 -6.95 -0.89 10.05
CA LEU A 96 -7.23 -0.32 11.35
C LEU A 96 -8.73 -0.19 11.60
N LYS A 97 -9.48 0.23 10.58
CA LYS A 97 -10.92 0.36 10.72
C LYS A 97 -11.59 -1.00 10.93
N LEU A 98 -11.11 -2.00 10.22
CA LEU A 98 -11.67 -3.33 10.36
C LEU A 98 -11.36 -3.95 11.73
N SER A 99 -10.26 -3.56 12.33
CA SER A 99 -9.89 -4.08 13.64
C SER A 99 -10.80 -3.56 14.74
N LYS A 100 -11.47 -2.43 14.50
CA LYS A 100 -12.37 -1.82 15.46
C LYS A 100 -11.70 -1.59 16.79
N ASP A 101 -10.52 -1.01 16.76
CA ASP A 101 -9.75 -0.73 17.95
C ASP A 101 -10.55 0.15 18.90
N ALA A 102 -10.84 -0.36 20.09
CA ALA A 102 -11.67 0.35 21.04
C ALA A 102 -11.01 1.64 21.53
N ASP A 103 -9.71 1.66 21.59
CA ASP A 103 -9.01 2.86 22.01
C ASP A 103 -9.22 3.99 21.00
N ILE A 104 -9.08 3.67 19.73
CA ILE A 104 -9.31 4.68 18.68
C ILE A 104 -10.77 5.11 18.68
N GLU A 105 -11.68 4.16 18.80
CA GLU A 105 -13.10 4.47 18.78
C GLU A 105 -13.53 5.32 19.98
N SER A 106 -12.77 5.27 21.06
CA SER A 106 -13.09 6.04 22.24
C SER A 106 -12.66 7.49 22.13
N ILE A 107 -11.88 7.84 21.14
CA ILE A 107 -11.43 9.22 20.96
C ILE A 107 -12.60 10.11 20.61
N LYS A 108 -12.78 11.14 21.39
CA LYS A 108 -13.87 12.09 21.16
C LYS A 108 -13.35 13.27 20.37
N PRO A 109 -14.10 13.72 19.36
CA PRO A 109 -13.66 14.87 18.59
C PRO A 109 -13.57 16.10 19.49
N PHE A 110 -12.60 16.94 19.23
CA PHE A 110 -12.51 18.22 19.92
C PHE A 110 -13.68 19.08 19.46
N GLN A 111 -14.39 19.63 20.41
CA GLN A 111 -15.53 20.46 20.06
C GLN A 111 -15.19 21.91 20.27
N ALA A 112 -15.29 22.65 19.19
CA ALA A 112 -15.11 24.09 19.31
C ALA A 112 -16.33 24.64 19.98
N ILE A 113 -16.11 25.63 20.83
CA ILE A 113 -17.17 26.23 21.56
C ILE A 113 -18.20 26.91 20.69
N VAL A 114 -17.76 27.39 19.57
CA VAL A 114 -18.63 28.11 18.69
C VAL A 114 -19.60 27.25 17.95
N SER A 115 -19.44 26.03 17.97
CA SER A 115 -20.32 25.17 17.20
C SER A 115 -21.69 25.06 17.83
#